data_41810d9ee2b084c78cc5b1c83eab8836
#
_entry.id   41810d9ee2b084c78cc5b1c83eab8836
#
_cell.length_a   1.000
_cell.length_b   1.000
_cell.length_c   1.000
_cell.angle_alpha   90.00
_cell.angle_beta   90.00
_cell.angle_gamma   90.00
#
_symmetry.space_group_name_H-M   'P 1'
#
loop_
_entity.id
_entity.type
_entity.pdbx_description
1 polymer ?
#
loop_
_entity_poly.entity_id
_entity_poly.type
_entity_poly.pdbx_seq_one_letter_code
_entity_poly.pdbx_strand_id
1 'polypeptide(L)'
;MVKNYYNQHRSMLNQEFKKKFDAEKNNVIKTSIKQDFLFFMKKMDSIENVALTGALLKVKNLEDLSKINAKFISSSSAVSHTTTDQEANYPGGINTLRQQVARLFYGDGVYSETGNIKAIVVFVVEKDGSISNVQADSENFTFNRQAEIALYSVPDKFSPASVNGNPVRFRYKLPLAFNLK
;
A
#
# COMPACT_ATOMS: atom_id res chain seq x y z
N MET A 1 -4.69 -18.15 -1.23
CA MET A 1 -5.95 -17.56 -0.71
C MET A 1 -6.46 -16.44 -1.62
N VAL A 2 -5.70 -15.35 -1.89
CA VAL A 2 -6.13 -14.21 -2.74
C VAL A 2 -6.60 -14.66 -4.14
N LYS A 3 -5.80 -15.41 -4.91
CA LYS A 3 -6.16 -15.89 -6.24
C LYS A 3 -7.46 -16.70 -6.27
N ASN A 4 -7.69 -17.57 -5.28
CA ASN A 4 -8.91 -18.39 -5.23
C ASN A 4 -10.14 -17.51 -5.00
N TYR A 5 -10.05 -16.49 -4.18
CA TYR A 5 -11.12 -15.51 -3.95
C TYR A 5 -11.50 -14.81 -5.27
N TYR A 6 -10.54 -14.26 -5.99
CA TYR A 6 -10.80 -13.57 -7.25
C TYR A 6 -11.26 -14.51 -8.37
N ASN A 7 -10.74 -15.74 -8.44
CA ASN A 7 -11.22 -16.74 -9.40
C ASN A 7 -12.69 -17.13 -9.16
N GLN A 8 -13.10 -17.26 -7.91
CA GLN A 8 -14.49 -17.50 -7.57
C GLN A 8 -15.40 -16.36 -8.02
N HIS A 9 -15.00 -15.11 -7.79
CA HIS A 9 -15.76 -13.93 -8.24
C HIS A 9 -15.81 -13.82 -9.77
N ARG A 10 -14.71 -14.12 -10.48
CA ARG A 10 -14.71 -14.19 -11.95
C ARG A 10 -15.69 -15.23 -12.46
N SER A 11 -15.73 -16.41 -11.82
CA SER A 11 -16.67 -17.47 -12.20
C SER A 11 -18.13 -17.02 -12.04
N MET A 12 -18.46 -16.39 -10.92
CA MET A 12 -19.82 -15.86 -10.65
C MET A 12 -20.20 -14.77 -11.68
N LEU A 13 -19.30 -13.81 -11.92
CA LEU A 13 -19.51 -12.76 -12.90
C LEU A 13 -19.69 -13.32 -14.32
N ASN A 14 -18.89 -14.31 -14.71
CA ASN A 14 -18.97 -14.96 -15.99
C ASN A 14 -20.36 -15.61 -16.20
N GLN A 15 -20.88 -16.28 -15.17
CA GLN A 15 -22.21 -16.87 -15.20
C GLN A 15 -23.31 -15.82 -15.37
N GLU A 16 -23.24 -14.71 -14.61
CA GLU A 16 -24.26 -13.66 -14.67
C GLU A 16 -24.24 -12.89 -16.00
N PHE A 17 -23.05 -12.56 -16.51
CA PHE A 17 -22.94 -11.94 -17.85
C PHE A 17 -23.40 -12.88 -18.95
N LYS A 18 -23.09 -14.18 -18.86
CA LYS A 18 -23.56 -15.17 -19.83
C LYS A 18 -25.09 -15.25 -19.85
N LYS A 19 -25.75 -15.31 -18.68
CA LYS A 19 -27.21 -15.29 -18.60
C LYS A 19 -27.80 -14.03 -19.26
N LYS A 20 -27.26 -12.84 -19.00
CA LYS A 20 -27.71 -11.59 -19.62
C LYS A 20 -27.49 -11.61 -21.13
N PHE A 21 -26.33 -12.09 -21.59
CA PHE A 21 -26.00 -12.17 -23.02
C PHE A 21 -26.92 -13.14 -23.77
N ASP A 22 -27.21 -14.30 -23.19
CA ASP A 22 -28.06 -15.32 -23.81
C ASP A 22 -29.54 -14.89 -23.83
N ALA A 23 -29.98 -14.15 -22.80
CA ALA A 23 -31.36 -13.65 -22.72
C ALA A 23 -31.64 -12.46 -23.65
N GLU A 24 -30.64 -11.71 -24.06
CA GLU A 24 -30.79 -10.54 -24.92
C GLU A 24 -30.99 -10.96 -26.38
N LYS A 25 -31.95 -10.31 -27.07
CA LYS A 25 -32.23 -10.58 -28.49
C LYS A 25 -31.63 -9.51 -29.42
N ASN A 26 -31.37 -8.33 -28.91
CA ASN A 26 -30.83 -7.21 -29.68
C ASN A 26 -29.31 -7.33 -29.81
N ASN A 27 -28.79 -7.42 -31.04
CA ASN A 27 -27.36 -7.56 -31.31
C ASN A 27 -26.53 -6.35 -30.86
N VAL A 28 -27.10 -5.15 -30.90
CA VAL A 28 -26.39 -3.94 -30.41
C VAL A 28 -26.20 -4.00 -28.90
N ILE A 29 -27.25 -4.39 -28.18
CA ILE A 29 -27.19 -4.55 -26.72
C ILE A 29 -26.27 -5.72 -26.33
N LYS A 30 -26.28 -6.83 -27.09
CA LYS A 30 -25.30 -7.92 -26.88
C LYS A 30 -23.87 -7.46 -27.00
N THR A 31 -23.56 -6.60 -27.95
CA THR A 31 -22.23 -6.05 -28.12
C THR A 31 -21.83 -5.19 -26.92
N SER A 32 -22.74 -4.35 -26.41
CA SER A 32 -22.52 -3.55 -25.19
C SER A 32 -22.26 -4.46 -23.97
N ILE A 33 -23.11 -5.48 -23.76
CA ILE A 33 -22.92 -6.45 -22.65
C ILE A 33 -21.53 -7.08 -22.71
N LYS A 34 -21.07 -7.48 -23.92
CA LYS A 34 -19.72 -8.04 -24.10
C LYS A 34 -18.61 -7.05 -23.76
N GLN A 35 -18.76 -5.80 -24.16
CA GLN A 35 -17.77 -4.74 -23.85
C GLN A 35 -17.74 -4.46 -22.35
N ASP A 36 -18.89 -4.34 -21.70
CA ASP A 36 -19.00 -4.15 -20.26
C ASP A 36 -18.36 -5.31 -19.47
N PHE A 37 -18.58 -6.55 -19.94
CA PHE A 37 -17.95 -7.72 -19.35
C PHE A 37 -16.42 -7.65 -19.43
N LEU A 38 -15.87 -7.36 -20.62
CA LEU A 38 -14.42 -7.24 -20.81
C LEU A 38 -13.81 -6.11 -19.95
N PHE A 39 -14.50 -4.98 -19.87
CA PHE A 39 -14.08 -3.87 -19.03
C PHE A 39 -14.08 -4.25 -17.55
N PHE A 40 -15.13 -4.95 -17.10
CA PHE A 40 -15.24 -5.41 -15.72
C PHE A 40 -14.14 -6.42 -15.36
N MET A 41 -13.86 -7.37 -16.25
CA MET A 41 -12.79 -8.36 -16.05
C MET A 41 -11.42 -7.68 -15.96
N LYS A 42 -11.15 -6.68 -16.80
CA LYS A 42 -9.91 -5.92 -16.75
C LYS A 42 -9.76 -5.14 -15.42
N LYS A 43 -10.85 -4.56 -14.91
CA LYS A 43 -10.86 -3.95 -13.58
C LYS A 43 -10.57 -4.96 -12.47
N MET A 44 -11.18 -6.14 -12.53
CA MET A 44 -10.92 -7.21 -11.56
C MET A 44 -9.46 -7.64 -11.54
N ASP A 45 -8.82 -7.74 -12.71
CA ASP A 45 -7.39 -8.06 -12.81
C ASP A 45 -6.52 -6.99 -12.13
N SER A 46 -6.86 -5.72 -12.30
CA SER A 46 -6.16 -4.62 -11.64
C SER A 46 -6.30 -4.68 -10.12
N ILE A 47 -7.51 -4.92 -9.61
CA ILE A 47 -7.78 -5.03 -8.17
C ILE A 47 -7.06 -6.25 -7.58
N GLU A 48 -7.06 -7.40 -8.28
CA GLU A 48 -6.32 -8.59 -7.85
C GLU A 48 -4.82 -8.32 -7.76
N ASN A 49 -4.24 -7.66 -8.76
CA ASN A 49 -2.81 -7.32 -8.76
C ASN A 49 -2.44 -6.43 -7.56
N VAL A 50 -3.27 -5.46 -7.23
CA VAL A 50 -3.09 -4.62 -6.03
C VAL A 50 -3.16 -5.46 -4.76
N ALA A 51 -4.15 -6.34 -4.65
CA ALA A 51 -4.30 -7.23 -3.50
C ALA A 51 -3.13 -8.21 -3.35
N LEU A 52 -2.62 -8.74 -4.45
CA LEU A 52 -1.44 -9.62 -4.47
C LEU A 52 -0.18 -8.87 -4.04
N THR A 53 0.03 -7.65 -4.55
CA THR A 53 1.16 -6.80 -4.16
C THR A 53 1.10 -6.48 -2.66
N GLY A 54 -0.07 -6.11 -2.14
CA GLY A 54 -0.27 -5.87 -0.71
C GLY A 54 -0.01 -7.12 0.16
N ALA A 55 -0.44 -8.29 -0.32
CA ALA A 55 -0.16 -9.56 0.36
C ALA A 55 1.34 -9.89 0.38
N LEU A 56 2.05 -9.67 -0.72
CA LEU A 56 3.52 -9.87 -0.81
C LEU A 56 4.28 -8.93 0.11
N LEU A 57 3.89 -7.65 0.15
CA LEU A 57 4.49 -6.68 1.08
C LEU A 57 4.25 -7.06 2.53
N LYS A 58 3.05 -7.53 2.87
CA LYS A 58 2.74 -8.01 4.22
C LYS A 58 3.59 -9.21 4.61
N VAL A 59 3.79 -10.18 3.70
CA VAL A 59 4.65 -11.35 3.95
C VAL A 59 6.09 -10.92 4.15
N LYS A 60 6.60 -10.04 3.29
CA LYS A 60 7.96 -9.51 3.42
C LYS A 60 8.17 -8.78 4.75
N ASN A 61 7.21 -7.96 5.17
CA ASN A 61 7.27 -7.28 6.47
C ASN A 61 7.26 -8.25 7.64
N LEU A 62 6.49 -9.35 7.57
CA LEU A 62 6.48 -10.38 8.61
C LEU A 62 7.80 -11.16 8.67
N GLU A 63 8.41 -11.46 7.51
CA GLU A 63 9.74 -12.09 7.45
C GLU A 63 10.82 -11.18 8.03
N ASP A 64 10.77 -9.89 7.72
CA ASP A 64 11.68 -8.89 8.26
C ASP A 64 11.51 -8.73 9.77
N LEU A 65 10.27 -8.74 10.28
CA LEU A 65 9.98 -8.76 11.72
C LEU A 65 10.53 -10.02 12.42
N SER A 66 10.41 -11.19 11.81
CA SER A 66 10.97 -12.43 12.38
C SER A 66 12.50 -12.40 12.44
N LYS A 67 13.16 -11.85 11.42
CA LYS A 67 14.61 -11.62 11.42
C LYS A 67 15.04 -10.61 12.48
N ILE A 68 14.26 -9.57 12.70
CA ILE A 68 14.50 -8.57 13.74
C ILE A 68 14.33 -9.21 15.11
N ASN A 69 13.23 -9.94 15.36
CA ASN A 69 12.99 -10.62 16.63
C ASN A 69 14.06 -11.66 16.95
N ALA A 70 14.54 -12.42 15.95
CA ALA A 70 15.64 -13.35 16.13
C ALA A 70 16.96 -12.64 16.51
N LYS A 71 17.16 -11.41 16.03
CA LYS A 71 18.33 -10.56 16.35
C LYS A 71 18.16 -9.87 17.72
N PHE A 72 16.92 -9.59 18.15
CA PHE A 72 16.60 -8.98 19.45
C PHE A 72 16.74 -9.95 20.63
N ILE A 73 16.57 -11.24 20.40
CA ILE A 73 16.82 -12.27 21.44
C ILE A 73 18.32 -12.38 21.74
N SER A 74 19.19 -11.96 20.80
CA SER A 74 20.65 -11.90 21.00
C SER A 74 21.18 -10.53 21.46
N SER A 75 20.34 -9.50 21.52
CA SER A 75 20.71 -8.17 22.02
C SER A 75 19.48 -7.48 22.62
N SER A 76 19.21 -7.77 23.89
CA SER A 76 18.27 -6.98 24.69
C SER A 76 18.84 -5.57 24.88
N SER A 77 18.53 -4.68 23.96
CA SER A 77 18.73 -3.24 24.15
C SER A 77 17.39 -2.58 23.99
N ALA A 78 16.85 -2.12 25.10
CA ALA A 78 15.66 -1.29 25.19
C ALA A 78 15.64 -0.23 24.11
N VAL A 79 14.47 -0.01 23.50
CA VAL A 79 14.20 1.23 22.78
C VAL A 79 14.15 2.33 23.84
N SER A 80 15.33 2.79 24.22
CA SER A 80 15.47 4.02 25.01
C SER A 80 15.02 5.16 24.12
N HIS A 81 14.23 6.07 24.67
CA HIS A 81 14.09 7.42 24.16
C HIS A 81 15.45 8.14 24.31
N THR A 82 16.42 7.73 23.51
CA THR A 82 17.66 8.47 23.35
C THR A 82 17.33 9.68 22.49
N THR A 83 17.59 10.85 23.02
CA THR A 83 17.63 12.09 22.24
C THR A 83 18.53 11.84 21.04
N THR A 84 17.94 11.81 19.85
CA THR A 84 18.69 11.73 18.60
C THR A 84 19.32 13.09 18.35
N ASP A 85 20.60 13.13 18.03
CA ASP A 85 21.29 14.38 17.68
C ASP A 85 20.76 14.92 16.35
N GLN A 86 20.33 14.01 15.45
CA GLN A 86 19.73 14.32 14.18
C GLN A 86 18.63 13.28 13.85
N GLU A 87 17.43 13.78 13.58
CA GLU A 87 16.32 12.94 13.12
C GLU A 87 16.49 12.51 11.65
N ALA A 88 15.86 11.39 11.29
CA ALA A 88 15.82 10.96 9.90
C ALA A 88 15.11 12.00 9.03
N ASN A 89 15.68 12.30 7.87
CA ASN A 89 15.12 13.29 6.95
C ASN A 89 15.07 12.76 5.51
N TYR A 90 13.98 13.09 4.80
CA TYR A 90 13.85 12.77 3.37
C TYR A 90 14.46 13.91 2.53
N PRO A 91 15.13 13.62 1.38
CA PRO A 91 15.63 14.65 0.49
C PRO A 91 14.53 15.64 0.09
N GLY A 92 14.76 16.92 0.37
CA GLY A 92 13.76 17.97 0.18
C GLY A 92 12.67 18.04 1.26
N GLY A 93 12.80 17.24 2.34
CA GLY A 93 11.95 17.29 3.52
C GLY A 93 10.61 16.56 3.38
N ILE A 94 9.80 16.63 4.45
CA ILE A 94 8.52 15.91 4.58
C ILE A 94 7.50 16.29 3.50
N ASN A 95 7.51 17.53 3.01
CA ASN A 95 6.57 17.96 1.98
C ASN A 95 6.90 17.32 0.63
N THR A 96 8.18 17.19 0.30
CA THR A 96 8.63 16.45 -0.90
C THR A 96 8.24 14.99 -0.81
N LEU A 97 8.43 14.34 0.34
CA LEU A 97 7.97 12.98 0.58
C LEU A 97 6.46 12.84 0.36
N ARG A 98 5.65 13.74 0.92
CA ARG A 98 4.19 13.74 0.71
C ARG A 98 3.81 13.87 -0.76
N GLN A 99 4.48 14.73 -1.51
CA GLN A 99 4.25 14.90 -2.95
C GLN A 99 4.63 13.65 -3.74
N GLN A 100 5.76 13.01 -3.41
CA GLN A 100 6.17 11.76 -4.05
C GLN A 100 5.18 10.62 -3.77
N VAL A 101 4.78 10.46 -2.51
CA VAL A 101 3.75 9.48 -2.13
C VAL A 101 2.44 9.75 -2.88
N ALA A 102 2.01 11.01 -2.97
CA ALA A 102 0.79 11.38 -3.69
C ALA A 102 0.86 11.07 -5.19
N ARG A 103 2.02 11.24 -5.83
CA ARG A 103 2.23 10.90 -7.25
C ARG A 103 2.21 9.39 -7.50
N LEU A 104 2.70 8.61 -6.55
CA LEU A 104 2.80 7.14 -6.64
C LEU A 104 1.52 6.45 -6.16
N PHE A 105 0.64 7.19 -5.52
CA PHE A 105 -0.61 6.67 -4.98
C PHE A 105 -1.63 6.41 -6.09
N TYR A 106 -2.11 5.17 -6.18
CA TYR A 106 -3.15 4.80 -7.13
C TYR A 106 -4.54 4.99 -6.51
N GLY A 107 -5.18 6.10 -6.81
CA GLY A 107 -6.46 6.50 -6.21
C GLY A 107 -7.70 5.84 -6.81
N ASP A 108 -7.63 5.37 -8.07
CA ASP A 108 -8.81 4.85 -8.81
C ASP A 108 -9.43 3.58 -8.19
N GLY A 109 -8.68 2.86 -7.36
CA GLY A 109 -9.15 1.69 -6.63
C GLY A 109 -9.65 1.98 -5.21
N VAL A 110 -9.62 3.25 -4.78
CA VAL A 110 -9.97 3.64 -3.42
C VAL A 110 -11.32 4.37 -3.45
N TYR A 111 -12.32 3.76 -2.82
CA TYR A 111 -13.64 4.36 -2.66
C TYR A 111 -13.77 5.05 -1.30
N SER A 112 -14.29 6.27 -1.28
CA SER A 112 -14.61 6.99 -0.05
C SER A 112 -15.91 7.78 -0.22
N GLU A 113 -16.84 7.60 0.70
CA GLU A 113 -18.12 8.33 0.71
C GLU A 113 -17.93 9.84 0.92
N THR A 114 -16.94 10.22 1.70
CA THR A 114 -16.65 11.63 2.02
C THR A 114 -15.68 12.29 1.06
N GLY A 115 -15.05 11.53 0.16
CA GLY A 115 -14.01 12.00 -0.72
C GLY A 115 -12.69 12.35 -0.03
N ASN A 116 -12.67 12.46 1.28
CA ASN A 116 -11.49 12.81 2.08
C ASN A 116 -11.06 11.65 2.95
N ILE A 117 -9.83 11.19 2.82
CA ILE A 117 -9.25 10.18 3.71
C ILE A 117 -8.03 10.76 4.41
N LYS A 118 -7.99 10.61 5.73
CA LYS A 118 -6.82 10.90 6.55
C LYS A 118 -6.26 9.60 7.10
N ALA A 119 -4.95 9.43 7.02
CA ALA A 119 -4.25 8.28 7.57
C ALA A 119 -2.95 8.71 8.23
N ILE A 120 -2.48 7.90 9.15
CA ILE A 120 -1.14 8.02 9.71
C ILE A 120 -0.34 6.81 9.19
N VAL A 121 0.73 7.07 8.45
CA VAL A 121 1.65 6.02 8.03
C VAL A 121 2.85 6.02 8.97
N VAL A 122 3.10 4.87 9.59
CA VAL A 122 4.24 4.64 10.47
C VAL A 122 5.21 3.71 9.78
N PHE A 123 6.49 4.02 9.80
CA PHE A 123 7.53 3.18 9.23
C PHE A 123 8.86 3.37 9.96
N VAL A 124 9.81 2.53 9.67
CA VAL A 124 11.17 2.61 10.21
C VAL A 124 12.12 3.05 9.11
N VAL A 125 12.90 4.09 9.38
CA VAL A 125 14.08 4.44 8.59
C VAL A 125 15.26 3.65 9.14
N GLU A 126 15.86 2.84 8.30
CA GLU A 126 17.00 2.00 8.64
C GLU A 126 18.30 2.82 8.63
N LYS A 127 19.37 2.24 9.16
CA LYS A 127 20.70 2.88 9.25
C LYS A 127 21.30 3.23 7.88
N ASP A 128 20.87 2.54 6.82
CA ASP A 128 21.30 2.79 5.43
C ASP A 128 20.37 3.75 4.67
N GLY A 129 19.38 4.34 5.38
CA GLY A 129 18.38 5.24 4.81
C GLY A 129 17.23 4.54 4.08
N SER A 130 17.23 3.22 4.00
CA SER A 130 16.08 2.46 3.46
C SER A 130 14.92 2.48 4.46
N ILE A 131 13.71 2.19 3.97
CA ILE A 131 12.52 2.10 4.84
C ILE A 131 12.07 0.66 5.01
N SER A 132 11.53 0.36 6.17
CA SER A 132 10.97 -0.93 6.53
C SER A 132 9.74 -0.80 7.42
N ASN A 133 9.01 -1.89 7.59
CA ASN A 133 7.86 -1.98 8.50
C ASN A 133 6.84 -0.85 8.31
N VAL A 134 6.46 -0.59 7.05
CA VAL A 134 5.47 0.44 6.70
C VAL A 134 4.08 -0.05 7.07
N GLN A 135 3.35 0.73 7.83
CA GLN A 135 1.99 0.47 8.25
C GLN A 135 1.17 1.76 8.15
N ALA A 136 0.13 1.72 7.35
CA ALA A 136 -0.86 2.79 7.26
C ALA A 136 -2.08 2.44 8.11
N ASP A 137 -2.58 3.42 8.84
CA ASP A 137 -3.74 3.28 9.71
C ASP A 137 -4.80 4.32 9.35
N SER A 138 -5.92 3.83 8.84
CA SER A 138 -7.18 4.53 8.61
C SER A 138 -8.32 3.51 8.53
N GLU A 139 -9.55 3.98 8.51
CA GLU A 139 -10.75 3.11 8.36
C GLU A 139 -10.84 2.48 6.95
N ASN A 140 -10.11 2.99 5.97
CA ASN A 140 -10.14 2.52 4.59
C ASN A 140 -9.00 1.57 4.29
N PHE A 141 -9.30 0.27 4.26
CA PHE A 141 -8.29 -0.78 4.02
C PHE A 141 -7.57 -0.61 2.68
N THR A 142 -8.30 -0.30 1.60
CA THR A 142 -7.70 -0.15 0.27
C THR A 142 -6.77 1.06 0.23
N PHE A 143 -7.17 2.16 0.86
CA PHE A 143 -6.32 3.34 1.03
C PHE A 143 -5.03 2.99 1.78
N ASN A 144 -5.13 2.27 2.91
CA ASN A 144 -3.96 1.87 3.70
C ASN A 144 -2.96 1.09 2.84
N ARG A 145 -3.44 0.12 2.05
CA ARG A 145 -2.57 -0.69 1.18
C ARG A 145 -1.92 0.14 0.08
N GLN A 146 -2.67 1.06 -0.54
CA GLN A 146 -2.11 1.96 -1.56
C GLN A 146 -1.07 2.92 -0.97
N ALA A 147 -1.32 3.48 0.20
CA ALA A 147 -0.38 4.35 0.88
C ALA A 147 0.93 3.63 1.25
N GLU A 148 0.85 2.38 1.72
CA GLU A 148 2.02 1.55 2.00
C GLU A 148 2.83 1.25 0.73
N ILE A 149 2.16 0.86 -0.36
CA ILE A 149 2.79 0.59 -1.66
C ILE A 149 3.47 1.85 -2.20
N ALA A 150 2.77 2.99 -2.17
CA ALA A 150 3.31 4.26 -2.63
C ALA A 150 4.56 4.65 -1.84
N LEU A 151 4.54 4.47 -0.52
CA LEU A 151 5.70 4.80 0.32
C LEU A 151 6.89 3.86 0.06
N TYR A 152 6.67 2.55 -0.15
CA TYR A 152 7.76 1.64 -0.54
C TYR A 152 8.33 1.92 -1.93
N SER A 153 7.58 2.64 -2.77
CA SER A 153 7.96 2.95 -4.15
C SER A 153 8.66 4.30 -4.30
N VAL A 154 8.88 5.06 -3.21
CA VAL A 154 9.62 6.32 -3.28
C VAL A 154 11.06 6.06 -3.74
N PRO A 155 11.57 6.89 -4.69
CA PRO A 155 12.85 6.60 -5.34
C PRO A 155 14.06 6.89 -4.45
N ASP A 156 13.94 7.88 -3.56
CA ASP A 156 15.07 8.37 -2.79
C ASP A 156 15.14 7.71 -1.41
N LYS A 157 16.38 7.52 -0.92
CA LYS A 157 16.63 7.06 0.45
C LYS A 157 16.61 8.24 1.41
N PHE A 158 16.24 7.97 2.65
CA PHE A 158 16.35 8.92 3.75
C PHE A 158 17.80 9.12 4.18
N SER A 159 18.10 10.31 4.68
CA SER A 159 19.25 10.48 5.58
C SER A 159 18.86 9.86 6.92
N PRO A 160 19.60 8.85 7.43
CA PRO A 160 19.24 8.17 8.68
C PRO A 160 19.37 9.10 9.88
N ALA A 161 18.64 8.79 10.93
CA ALA A 161 18.84 9.43 12.22
C ALA A 161 20.20 9.06 12.80
N SER A 162 20.79 9.93 13.62
CA SER A 162 22.06 9.66 14.26
C SER A 162 22.04 9.94 15.75
N VAL A 163 22.86 9.19 16.50
CA VAL A 163 23.16 9.37 17.91
C VAL A 163 24.68 9.30 18.08
N ASN A 164 25.29 10.34 18.61
CA ASN A 164 26.76 10.49 18.72
C ASN A 164 27.46 10.23 17.36
N GLY A 165 26.87 10.75 16.27
CA GLY A 165 27.41 10.59 14.92
C GLY A 165 27.22 9.20 14.30
N ASN A 166 26.63 8.24 15.01
CA ASN A 166 26.38 6.90 14.50
C ASN A 166 24.95 6.77 13.96
N PRO A 167 24.72 6.22 12.75
CA PRO A 167 23.39 6.03 12.19
C PRO A 167 22.59 5.01 13.01
N VAL A 168 21.35 5.40 13.36
CA VAL A 168 20.43 4.57 14.13
C VAL A 168 19.11 4.39 13.40
N ARG A 169 18.36 3.34 13.78
CA ARG A 169 16.99 3.12 13.30
C ARG A 169 16.08 4.17 13.91
N PHE A 170 15.21 4.73 13.08
CA PHE A 170 14.31 5.78 13.51
C PHE A 170 12.85 5.47 13.10
N ARG A 171 11.92 5.55 14.05
CA ARG A 171 10.50 5.38 13.77
C ARG A 171 9.90 6.69 13.29
N TYR A 172 9.50 6.72 12.04
CA TYR A 172 8.92 7.89 11.40
C TYR A 172 7.40 7.83 11.38
N LYS A 173 6.74 8.98 11.56
CA LYS A 173 5.28 9.12 11.42
C LYS A 173 4.98 10.14 10.32
N LEU A 174 4.24 9.71 9.31
CA LEU A 174 3.84 10.53 8.17
C LEU A 174 2.32 10.67 8.16
N PRO A 175 1.76 11.82 8.55
CA PRO A 175 0.35 12.08 8.35
C PRO A 175 0.08 12.36 6.87
N LEU A 176 -0.87 11.64 6.29
CA LEU A 176 -1.34 11.78 4.93
C LEU A 176 -2.81 12.20 4.93
N ALA A 177 -3.16 13.08 4.01
CA ALA A 177 -4.54 13.44 3.70
C ALA A 177 -4.71 13.48 2.19
N PHE A 178 -5.69 12.75 1.68
CA PHE A 178 -5.99 12.68 0.25
C PHE A 178 -7.44 13.10 0.00
N ASN A 179 -7.59 13.92 -1.03
CA ASN A 179 -8.88 14.21 -1.66
C ASN A 179 -9.04 13.25 -2.84
N LEU A 180 -9.94 12.30 -2.70
CA LEU A 180 -10.34 11.39 -3.77
C LEU A 180 -11.55 12.01 -4.49
N LYS A 181 -11.40 12.32 -5.76
CA LYS A 181 -12.49 12.84 -6.60
C LYS A 181 -13.29 11.70 -7.17
#